data_76834cd74121e246db6e52421d823bb4
#
_entry.id   76834cd74121e246db6e52421d823bb4
#
_cell.length_a   1.000
_cell.length_b   1.000
_cell.length_c   1.000
_cell.angle_alpha   90.00
_cell.angle_beta   90.00
_cell.angle_gamma   90.00
#
_symmetry.space_group_name_H-M   'P 1'
#
loop_
_entity.id
_entity.type
_entity.pdbx_description
1 polymer ?
#
loop_
_entity_poly.entity_id
_entity_poly.type
_entity_poly.pdbx_seq_one_letter_code
_entity_poly.pdbx_strand_id
1 'polypeptide(L)'
;VGSSVSIDRATVLGSNGNAIVRNVSLKIDPGESVAVIGRSGAGKTTLLRLLNGLAKPRSGAVVIDGSPLGEPGLAERRRRIGTILQAPALFPHRTVFENVATVPRLLGWPDERIRQASAALLERLDLPFDRFAGRFPRSLSGGEQQRVGIARAMVADPPLLLCDEPFSALDPIVRRDLQDTFVALRDSGGVTLLFVTHDVAEALRVARRIVLIDDGAIVADLQAGDFVRSAHPLIHRFLDAARIPEAS
;
A
#
# COMPACT_ATOMS: atom_id res chain seq x y z
N VAL A 1 -6.05 15.62 -4.07
CA VAL A 1 -4.80 15.98 -3.38
C VAL A 1 -4.49 14.87 -2.37
N GLY A 2 -3.25 14.36 -2.37
CA GLY A 2 -2.81 13.30 -1.47
C GLY A 2 -2.90 13.71 0.01
N SER A 3 -2.94 12.72 0.90
CA SER A 3 -2.94 12.94 2.35
C SER A 3 -1.53 13.10 2.92
N SER A 4 -1.38 13.95 3.94
CA SER A 4 -0.18 13.97 4.77
C SER A 4 -0.24 12.86 5.82
N VAL A 5 0.90 12.24 6.12
CA VAL A 5 1.04 11.20 7.16
C VAL A 5 2.18 11.54 8.08
N SER A 6 1.96 11.48 9.38
CA SER A 6 3.01 11.64 10.39
C SER A 6 2.90 10.56 11.45
N ILE A 7 3.99 9.88 11.70
CA ILE A 7 4.18 8.95 12.82
C ILE A 7 5.22 9.60 13.73
N ASP A 8 4.92 9.77 15.00
CA ASP A 8 5.84 10.31 16.01
C ASP A 8 6.14 9.27 17.07
N ARG A 9 7.36 8.77 17.09
CA ARG A 9 7.93 7.82 18.07
C ARG A 9 7.00 6.67 18.43
N ALA A 10 6.34 6.10 17.42
CA ALA A 10 5.37 5.05 17.63
C ALA A 10 6.04 3.71 17.97
N THR A 11 5.53 3.05 19.00
CA THR A 11 5.91 1.69 19.37
C THR A 11 4.67 0.80 19.39
N VAL A 12 4.73 -0.35 18.71
CA VAL A 12 3.66 -1.35 18.66
C VAL A 12 4.17 -2.64 19.24
N LEU A 13 3.42 -3.21 20.19
CA LEU A 13 3.73 -4.50 20.80
C LEU A 13 2.99 -5.64 20.10
N GLY A 14 3.64 -6.77 19.98
CA GLY A 14 3.03 -8.03 19.60
C GLY A 14 2.27 -8.68 20.76
N SER A 15 1.56 -9.78 20.49
CA SER A 15 0.81 -10.55 21.50
C SER A 15 1.68 -11.13 22.61
N ASN A 16 2.97 -11.33 22.35
CA ASN A 16 3.97 -11.81 23.31
C ASN A 16 4.62 -10.66 24.13
N GLY A 17 4.15 -9.42 23.98
CA GLY A 17 4.70 -8.25 24.66
C GLY A 17 5.98 -7.67 24.04
N ASN A 18 6.57 -8.31 23.03
CA ASN A 18 7.75 -7.79 22.36
C ASN A 18 7.38 -6.67 21.39
N ALA A 19 8.24 -5.67 21.27
CA ALA A 19 8.02 -4.58 20.32
C ALA A 19 8.27 -5.06 18.88
N ILE A 20 7.23 -4.97 18.04
CA ILE A 20 7.29 -5.24 16.59
C ILE A 20 7.69 -3.99 15.83
N VAL A 21 7.18 -2.82 16.23
CA VAL A 21 7.59 -1.50 15.75
C VAL A 21 8.16 -0.76 16.95
N ARG A 22 9.36 -0.20 16.80
CA ARG A 22 10.14 0.38 17.91
C ARG A 22 10.49 1.82 17.64
N ASN A 23 9.86 2.75 18.37
CA ASN A 23 10.17 4.19 18.34
C ASN A 23 10.29 4.75 16.93
N VAL A 24 9.37 4.35 16.03
CA VAL A 24 9.38 4.77 14.63
C VAL A 24 8.82 6.18 14.52
N SER A 25 9.57 7.05 13.83
CA SER A 25 9.12 8.36 13.38
C SER A 25 9.25 8.42 11.85
N LEU A 26 8.16 8.80 11.18
CA LEU A 26 8.10 8.89 9.72
C LEU A 26 7.12 10.00 9.33
N LYS A 27 7.54 10.90 8.45
CA LYS A 27 6.69 11.91 7.85
C LYS A 27 6.61 11.67 6.35
N ILE A 28 5.40 11.70 5.79
CA ILE A 28 5.14 11.56 4.35
C ILE A 28 4.30 12.75 3.94
N ASP A 29 4.79 13.50 2.98
CA ASP A 29 4.10 14.68 2.47
C ASP A 29 3.00 14.31 1.45
N PRO A 30 1.98 15.15 1.26
CA PRO A 30 0.90 14.90 0.31
C PRO A 30 1.43 14.62 -1.10
N GLY A 31 0.97 13.52 -1.71
CA GLY A 31 1.37 13.10 -3.06
C GLY A 31 2.73 12.42 -3.13
N GLU A 32 3.39 12.20 -2.00
CA GLU A 32 4.67 11.47 -1.95
C GLU A 32 4.47 9.97 -2.16
N SER A 33 5.43 9.32 -2.81
CA SER A 33 5.49 7.87 -2.98
C SER A 33 6.67 7.30 -2.21
N VAL A 34 6.37 6.49 -1.22
CA VAL A 34 7.34 5.90 -0.28
C VAL A 34 7.26 4.38 -0.34
N ALA A 35 8.39 3.71 -0.54
CA ALA A 35 8.53 2.28 -0.36
C ALA A 35 9.11 1.97 1.02
N VAL A 36 8.54 1.02 1.72
CA VAL A 36 9.10 0.45 2.95
C VAL A 36 9.64 -0.93 2.66
N ILE A 37 10.95 -1.07 2.77
CA ILE A 37 11.63 -2.35 2.56
C ILE A 37 12.23 -2.86 3.87
N GLY A 38 12.54 -4.14 3.91
CA GLY A 38 13.15 -4.79 5.08
C GLY A 38 12.95 -6.29 5.04
N ARG A 39 13.64 -7.00 5.92
CA ARG A 39 13.57 -8.46 6.04
C ARG A 39 12.16 -8.91 6.45
N SER A 40 11.85 -10.19 6.21
CA SER A 40 10.63 -10.78 6.76
C SER A 40 10.63 -10.65 8.29
N GLY A 41 9.48 -10.27 8.87
CA GLY A 41 9.37 -10.04 10.30
C GLY A 41 9.88 -8.68 10.81
N ALA A 42 10.44 -7.81 9.97
CA ALA A 42 10.98 -6.50 10.39
C ALA A 42 9.91 -5.47 10.84
N GLY A 43 8.62 -5.80 10.81
CA GLY A 43 7.55 -4.90 11.27
C GLY A 43 6.81 -4.13 10.17
N LYS A 44 7.13 -4.34 8.88
CA LYS A 44 6.57 -3.59 7.74
C LYS A 44 5.04 -3.62 7.67
N THR A 45 4.43 -4.80 7.69
CA THR A 45 2.97 -4.97 7.72
C THR A 45 2.34 -4.34 8.96
N THR A 46 3.03 -4.39 10.11
CA THR A 46 2.57 -3.75 11.35
C THR A 46 2.60 -2.22 11.22
N LEU A 47 3.59 -1.67 10.54
CA LEU A 47 3.62 -0.23 10.21
C LEU A 47 2.42 0.18 9.34
N LEU A 48 2.08 -0.60 8.31
CA LEU A 48 0.86 -0.34 7.51
C LEU A 48 -0.42 -0.45 8.36
N ARG A 49 -0.49 -1.47 9.23
CA ARG A 49 -1.64 -1.65 10.15
C ARG A 49 -1.76 -0.51 11.16
N LEU A 50 -0.66 0.11 11.54
CA LEU A 50 -0.67 1.31 12.37
C LEU A 50 -1.30 2.49 11.62
N LEU A 51 -0.99 2.67 10.33
CA LEU A 51 -1.49 3.77 9.50
C LEU A 51 -2.96 3.64 9.12
N ASN A 52 -3.50 2.44 9.03
CA ASN A 52 -4.95 2.24 8.81
C ASN A 52 -5.72 2.04 10.13
N GLY A 53 -5.06 2.19 11.29
CA GLY A 53 -5.65 2.08 12.61
C GLY A 53 -6.05 0.65 13.02
N LEU A 54 -5.55 -0.39 12.32
CA LEU A 54 -5.73 -1.80 12.71
C LEU A 54 -4.77 -2.22 13.81
N ALA A 55 -3.62 -1.55 13.93
CA ALA A 55 -2.74 -1.67 15.09
C ALA A 55 -2.82 -0.36 15.90
N LYS A 56 -2.81 -0.49 17.23
CA LYS A 56 -2.77 0.65 18.15
C LYS A 56 -1.35 0.81 18.66
N PRO A 57 -0.78 2.03 18.69
CA PRO A 57 0.52 2.25 19.27
C PRO A 57 0.44 2.11 20.80
N ARG A 58 1.44 1.49 21.41
CA ARG A 58 1.65 1.49 22.87
C ARG A 58 2.12 2.86 23.35
N SER A 59 2.94 3.52 22.56
CA SER A 59 3.42 4.90 22.75
C SER A 59 3.59 5.59 21.43
N GLY A 60 3.67 6.91 21.44
CA GLY A 60 3.73 7.73 20.24
C GLY A 60 2.35 8.00 19.64
N ALA A 61 2.32 8.61 18.46
CA ALA A 61 1.09 9.01 17.80
C ALA A 61 1.17 8.83 16.29
N VAL A 62 -0.02 8.69 15.66
CA VAL A 62 -0.18 8.73 14.19
C VAL A 62 -1.17 9.85 13.88
N VAL A 63 -0.80 10.69 12.92
CA VAL A 63 -1.61 11.81 12.45
C VAL A 63 -1.74 11.70 10.93
N ILE A 64 -2.97 11.81 10.42
CA ILE A 64 -3.26 11.88 8.99
C ILE A 64 -4.06 13.16 8.75
N ASP A 65 -3.60 13.99 7.82
CA ASP A 65 -4.21 15.30 7.49
C ASP A 65 -4.43 16.18 8.73
N GLY A 66 -3.41 16.26 9.60
CA GLY A 66 -3.44 17.05 10.82
C GLY A 66 -4.33 16.49 11.94
N SER A 67 -4.95 15.34 11.74
CA SER A 67 -5.86 14.73 12.71
C SER A 67 -5.32 13.42 13.27
N PRO A 68 -5.30 13.20 14.59
CA PRO A 68 -4.87 11.94 15.19
C PRO A 68 -5.69 10.76 14.65
N LEU A 69 -5.02 9.65 14.34
CA LEU A 69 -5.68 8.42 13.93
C LEU A 69 -6.16 7.66 15.15
N GLY A 70 -7.46 7.77 15.45
CA GLY A 70 -8.09 7.13 16.62
C GLY A 70 -9.60 7.34 16.62
N GLU A 71 -10.26 6.81 17.65
CA GLU A 71 -11.68 7.08 17.91
C GLU A 71 -11.87 8.51 18.51
N PRO A 72 -12.97 9.23 18.23
CA PRO A 72 -14.03 8.87 17.31
C PRO A 72 -13.67 9.11 15.83
N GLY A 73 -14.40 8.50 14.89
CA GLY A 73 -14.28 8.76 13.45
C GLY A 73 -13.31 7.84 12.68
N LEU A 74 -12.70 6.83 13.33
CA LEU A 74 -11.75 5.92 12.68
C LEU A 74 -12.37 5.17 11.48
N ALA A 75 -13.66 4.77 11.57
CA ALA A 75 -14.34 4.07 10.48
C ALA A 75 -14.48 4.95 9.22
N GLU A 76 -14.78 6.23 9.38
CA GLU A 76 -14.90 7.19 8.27
C GLU A 76 -13.53 7.45 7.63
N ARG A 77 -12.48 7.57 8.44
CA ARG A 77 -11.11 7.73 7.94
C ARG A 77 -10.64 6.52 7.14
N ARG A 78 -10.94 5.30 7.62
CA ARG A 78 -10.60 4.06 6.89
C ARG A 78 -11.26 3.99 5.52
N ARG A 79 -12.48 4.54 5.33
CA ARG A 79 -13.14 4.60 4.02
C ARG A 79 -12.40 5.48 3.02
N ARG A 80 -11.58 6.42 3.51
CA ARG A 80 -10.74 7.32 2.68
C ARG A 80 -9.33 6.79 2.47
N ILE A 81 -8.96 5.67 3.09
CA ILE A 81 -7.67 5.01 2.93
C ILE A 81 -7.87 3.78 2.05
N GLY A 82 -7.33 3.81 0.84
CA GLY A 82 -7.23 2.60 0.02
C GLY A 82 -6.23 1.64 0.64
N THR A 83 -6.63 0.38 0.82
CA THR A 83 -5.72 -0.64 1.38
C THR A 83 -5.68 -1.84 0.47
N ILE A 84 -4.50 -2.14 -0.07
CA ILE A 84 -4.18 -3.33 -0.84
C ILE A 84 -3.44 -4.28 0.08
N LEU A 85 -3.96 -5.49 0.23
CA LEU A 85 -3.38 -6.52 1.10
C LEU A 85 -2.61 -7.54 0.26
N GLN A 86 -1.61 -8.16 0.83
CA GLN A 86 -0.83 -9.25 0.24
C GLN A 86 -1.75 -10.40 -0.23
N ALA A 87 -2.69 -10.84 0.61
CA ALA A 87 -3.81 -11.67 0.19
C ALA A 87 -5.03 -10.76 -0.05
N PRO A 88 -5.68 -10.80 -1.22
CA PRO A 88 -6.68 -9.80 -1.61
C PRO A 88 -7.92 -9.74 -0.71
N ALA A 89 -8.13 -10.72 0.17
CA ALA A 89 -9.21 -10.79 1.16
C ALA A 89 -10.57 -10.32 0.57
N LEU A 90 -10.93 -10.87 -0.58
CA LEU A 90 -12.21 -10.59 -1.23
C LEU A 90 -13.35 -11.23 -0.43
N PHE A 91 -14.51 -10.59 -0.46
CA PHE A 91 -15.74 -11.19 0.10
C PHE A 91 -16.17 -12.37 -0.78
N PRO A 92 -16.09 -13.62 -0.30
CA PRO A 92 -16.28 -14.81 -1.15
C PRO A 92 -17.72 -14.98 -1.65
N HIS A 93 -18.69 -14.37 -0.94
CA HIS A 93 -20.13 -14.39 -1.24
C HIS A 93 -20.58 -13.20 -2.10
N ARG A 94 -19.65 -12.33 -2.52
CA ARG A 94 -19.92 -11.16 -3.39
C ARG A 94 -19.25 -11.36 -4.73
N THR A 95 -19.89 -10.87 -5.78
CA THR A 95 -19.31 -10.81 -7.12
C THR A 95 -18.10 -9.86 -7.18
N VAL A 96 -17.36 -9.86 -8.30
CA VAL A 96 -16.28 -8.91 -8.56
C VAL A 96 -16.79 -7.47 -8.45
N PHE A 97 -17.90 -7.15 -9.14
CA PHE A 97 -18.48 -5.81 -9.07
C PHE A 97 -18.87 -5.43 -7.64
N GLU A 98 -19.52 -6.32 -6.89
CA GLU A 98 -19.93 -6.04 -5.51
C GLU A 98 -18.74 -5.88 -4.56
N ASN A 99 -17.63 -6.60 -4.80
CA ASN A 99 -16.38 -6.39 -4.07
C ASN A 99 -15.83 -4.99 -4.33
N VAL A 100 -15.72 -4.59 -5.59
CA VAL A 100 -15.20 -3.26 -5.99
C VAL A 100 -16.14 -2.15 -5.48
N ALA A 101 -17.45 -2.32 -5.62
CA ALA A 101 -18.46 -1.34 -5.20
C ALA A 101 -18.56 -1.14 -3.68
N THR A 102 -17.85 -1.92 -2.86
CA THR A 102 -18.00 -1.91 -1.40
C THR A 102 -17.75 -0.51 -0.79
N VAL A 103 -16.60 0.09 -1.09
CA VAL A 103 -16.22 1.40 -0.52
C VAL A 103 -17.08 2.53 -1.08
N PRO A 104 -17.30 2.65 -2.41
CA PRO A 104 -18.20 3.67 -2.96
C PRO A 104 -19.60 3.65 -2.36
N ARG A 105 -20.19 2.46 -2.13
CA ARG A 105 -21.49 2.32 -1.45
C ARG A 105 -21.46 2.87 -0.02
N LEU A 106 -20.39 2.57 0.73
CA LEU A 106 -20.21 3.10 2.09
C LEU A 106 -20.00 4.61 2.11
N LEU A 107 -19.56 5.20 0.99
CA LEU A 107 -19.43 6.65 0.79
C LEU A 107 -20.71 7.27 0.23
N GLY A 108 -21.77 6.50 -0.01
CA GLY A 108 -23.07 6.99 -0.51
C GLY A 108 -23.06 7.41 -1.97
N TRP A 109 -22.17 6.85 -2.80
CA TRP A 109 -22.19 7.18 -4.22
C TRP A 109 -23.44 6.64 -4.92
N PRO A 110 -23.96 7.35 -5.94
CA PRO A 110 -25.02 6.83 -6.79
C PRO A 110 -24.59 5.57 -7.54
N ASP A 111 -25.50 4.62 -7.72
CA ASP A 111 -25.22 3.33 -8.36
C ASP A 111 -24.62 3.48 -9.78
N GLU A 112 -25.12 4.43 -10.56
CA GLU A 112 -24.59 4.69 -11.91
C GLU A 112 -23.13 5.14 -11.86
N ARG A 113 -22.75 6.03 -10.94
CA ARG A 113 -21.35 6.44 -10.73
C ARG A 113 -20.48 5.27 -10.31
N ILE A 114 -20.99 4.41 -9.40
CA ILE A 114 -20.28 3.22 -8.94
C ILE A 114 -20.00 2.28 -10.12
N ARG A 115 -21.01 2.04 -10.96
CA ARG A 115 -20.89 1.17 -12.13
C ARG A 115 -19.84 1.70 -13.11
N GLN A 116 -19.92 2.98 -13.46
CA GLN A 116 -18.99 3.62 -14.41
C GLN A 116 -17.54 3.60 -13.89
N ALA A 117 -17.31 4.02 -12.63
CA ALA A 117 -15.99 4.01 -12.03
C ALA A 117 -15.41 2.59 -11.92
N SER A 118 -16.25 1.62 -11.52
CA SER A 118 -15.83 0.22 -11.40
C SER A 118 -15.47 -0.37 -12.77
N ALA A 119 -16.28 -0.11 -13.80
CA ALA A 119 -16.02 -0.59 -15.15
C ALA A 119 -14.72 -0.01 -15.70
N ALA A 120 -14.54 1.31 -15.64
CA ALA A 120 -13.33 1.98 -16.11
C ALA A 120 -12.06 1.47 -15.42
N LEU A 121 -12.12 1.22 -14.11
CA LEU A 121 -10.95 0.74 -13.36
C LEU A 121 -10.66 -0.73 -13.63
N LEU A 122 -11.69 -1.59 -13.70
CA LEU A 122 -11.52 -3.00 -14.03
C LEU A 122 -10.92 -3.18 -15.44
N GLU A 123 -11.37 -2.41 -16.43
CA GLU A 123 -10.77 -2.40 -17.78
C GLU A 123 -9.27 -2.06 -17.72
N ARG A 124 -8.89 -1.02 -16.99
CA ARG A 124 -7.48 -0.63 -16.80
C ARG A 124 -6.63 -1.70 -16.12
N LEU A 125 -7.25 -2.59 -15.36
CA LEU A 125 -6.60 -3.71 -14.67
C LEU A 125 -6.72 -5.04 -15.45
N ASP A 126 -7.02 -4.98 -16.74
CA ASP A 126 -7.18 -6.16 -17.62
C ASP A 126 -8.21 -7.18 -17.07
N LEU A 127 -9.34 -6.65 -16.59
CA LEU A 127 -10.51 -7.40 -16.13
C LEU A 127 -11.78 -6.84 -16.80
N PRO A 128 -12.01 -7.09 -18.11
CA PRO A 128 -13.14 -6.56 -18.85
C PRO A 128 -14.47 -6.72 -18.08
N PHE A 129 -15.16 -5.57 -17.85
CA PHE A 129 -16.30 -5.52 -16.96
C PHE A 129 -17.40 -6.52 -17.31
N ASP A 130 -17.75 -6.61 -18.59
CA ASP A 130 -18.82 -7.51 -19.06
C ASP A 130 -18.51 -8.99 -18.80
N ARG A 131 -17.23 -9.34 -18.77
CA ARG A 131 -16.77 -10.72 -18.55
C ARG A 131 -16.59 -11.03 -17.07
N PHE A 132 -16.17 -10.07 -16.25
CA PHE A 132 -15.73 -10.32 -14.88
C PHE A 132 -16.71 -9.85 -13.81
N ALA A 133 -17.53 -8.81 -14.05
CA ALA A 133 -18.34 -8.15 -13.02
C ALA A 133 -19.25 -9.13 -12.24
N GLY A 134 -19.85 -10.11 -12.92
CA GLY A 134 -20.75 -11.10 -12.31
C GLY A 134 -20.05 -12.33 -11.73
N ARG A 135 -18.72 -12.49 -11.90
CA ARG A 135 -17.98 -13.65 -11.39
C ARG A 135 -17.76 -13.56 -9.87
N PHE A 136 -17.63 -14.70 -9.22
CA PHE A 136 -17.29 -14.80 -7.80
C PHE A 136 -15.78 -15.05 -7.61
N PRO A 137 -15.17 -14.65 -6.48
CA PRO A 137 -13.75 -14.83 -6.22
C PRO A 137 -13.24 -16.26 -6.44
N ARG A 138 -14.03 -17.26 -6.09
CA ARG A 138 -13.69 -18.69 -6.27
C ARG A 138 -13.45 -19.12 -7.72
N SER A 139 -13.95 -18.36 -8.69
CA SER A 139 -13.78 -18.63 -10.12
C SER A 139 -12.63 -17.85 -10.75
N LEU A 140 -11.87 -17.11 -9.96
CA LEU A 140 -10.75 -16.26 -10.38
C LEU A 140 -9.42 -16.92 -10.04
N SER A 141 -8.41 -16.71 -10.90
CA SER A 141 -7.02 -17.01 -10.56
C SER A 141 -6.51 -16.10 -9.43
N GLY A 142 -5.41 -16.45 -8.79
CA GLY A 142 -4.81 -15.63 -7.72
C GLY A 142 -4.47 -14.22 -8.20
N GLY A 143 -3.91 -14.08 -9.41
CA GLY A 143 -3.60 -12.78 -10.01
C GLY A 143 -4.86 -11.95 -10.34
N GLU A 144 -5.94 -12.58 -10.85
CA GLU A 144 -7.22 -11.91 -11.06
C GLU A 144 -7.83 -11.43 -9.73
N GLN A 145 -7.77 -12.26 -8.67
CA GLN A 145 -8.23 -11.86 -7.33
C GLN A 145 -7.44 -10.66 -6.80
N GLN A 146 -6.12 -10.64 -7.00
CA GLN A 146 -5.26 -9.53 -6.59
C GLN A 146 -5.66 -8.24 -7.32
N ARG A 147 -5.87 -8.29 -8.64
CA ARG A 147 -6.33 -7.13 -9.43
C ARG A 147 -7.71 -6.63 -8.98
N VAL A 148 -8.63 -7.52 -8.64
CA VAL A 148 -9.93 -7.13 -8.04
C VAL A 148 -9.73 -6.46 -6.67
N GLY A 149 -8.80 -6.94 -5.84
CA GLY A 149 -8.43 -6.31 -4.56
C GLY A 149 -7.88 -4.90 -4.74
N ILE A 150 -7.06 -4.71 -5.77
CA ILE A 150 -6.52 -3.40 -6.17
C ILE A 150 -7.64 -2.49 -6.65
N ALA A 151 -8.53 -2.97 -7.54
CA ALA A 151 -9.70 -2.21 -7.98
C ALA A 151 -10.56 -1.74 -6.81
N ARG A 152 -10.84 -2.62 -5.85
CA ARG A 152 -11.60 -2.29 -4.64
C ARG A 152 -10.96 -1.19 -3.81
N ALA A 153 -9.62 -1.19 -3.71
CA ALA A 153 -8.88 -0.20 -2.94
C ALA A 153 -8.85 1.17 -3.62
N MET A 154 -8.85 1.20 -4.97
CA MET A 154 -8.61 2.41 -5.76
C MET A 154 -9.87 3.07 -6.31
N VAL A 155 -10.99 2.35 -6.44
CA VAL A 155 -12.20 2.83 -7.15
C VAL A 155 -12.79 4.12 -6.58
N ALA A 156 -12.56 4.39 -5.28
CA ALA A 156 -13.05 5.60 -4.62
C ALA A 156 -12.06 6.78 -4.68
N ASP A 157 -11.00 6.70 -5.49
CA ASP A 157 -9.93 7.70 -5.61
C ASP A 157 -9.39 8.13 -4.23
N PRO A 158 -8.88 7.20 -3.41
CA PRO A 158 -8.46 7.51 -2.06
C PRO A 158 -7.25 8.45 -2.07
N PRO A 159 -7.21 9.48 -1.17
CA PRO A 159 -6.06 10.37 -1.06
C PRO A 159 -4.80 9.69 -0.46
N LEU A 160 -4.99 8.54 0.22
CA LEU A 160 -3.90 7.70 0.76
C LEU A 160 -4.10 6.26 0.33
N LEU A 161 -3.06 5.67 -0.26
CA LEU A 161 -3.03 4.27 -0.68
C LEU A 161 -1.93 3.53 0.10
N LEU A 162 -2.32 2.54 0.87
CA LEU A 162 -1.45 1.67 1.66
C LEU A 162 -1.42 0.28 1.01
N CYS A 163 -0.23 -0.22 0.66
CA CYS A 163 -0.10 -1.47 -0.07
C CYS A 163 0.87 -2.42 0.64
N ASP A 164 0.41 -3.62 0.96
CA ASP A 164 1.22 -4.69 1.52
C ASP A 164 1.54 -5.70 0.43
N GLU A 165 2.77 -5.69 -0.08
CA GLU A 165 3.27 -6.55 -1.16
C GLU A 165 2.33 -6.65 -2.39
N PRO A 166 1.94 -5.53 -3.00
CA PRO A 166 0.86 -5.48 -3.99
C PRO A 166 1.12 -6.30 -5.26
N PHE A 167 2.39 -6.62 -5.54
CA PHE A 167 2.82 -7.28 -6.78
C PHE A 167 3.21 -8.75 -6.61
N SER A 168 3.23 -9.29 -5.38
CA SER A 168 3.82 -10.60 -5.06
C SER A 168 3.12 -11.79 -5.73
N ALA A 169 1.81 -11.70 -5.97
CA ALA A 169 1.00 -12.79 -6.52
C ALA A 169 0.79 -12.70 -8.05
N LEU A 170 1.52 -11.82 -8.74
CA LEU A 170 1.32 -11.54 -10.16
C LEU A 170 2.42 -12.18 -11.03
N ASP A 171 2.04 -12.62 -12.23
CA ASP A 171 3.01 -12.99 -13.25
C ASP A 171 3.84 -11.77 -13.71
N PRO A 172 5.01 -11.97 -14.33
CA PRO A 172 5.93 -10.89 -14.65
C PRO A 172 5.36 -9.80 -15.56
N ILE A 173 4.46 -10.15 -16.51
CA ILE A 173 3.87 -9.20 -17.46
C ILE A 173 2.87 -8.31 -16.72
N VAL A 174 1.89 -8.92 -16.06
CA VAL A 174 0.87 -8.20 -15.28
C VAL A 174 1.50 -7.37 -14.16
N ARG A 175 2.56 -7.89 -13.51
CA ARG A 175 3.32 -7.15 -12.51
C ARG A 175 3.88 -5.87 -13.09
N ARG A 176 4.47 -5.93 -14.29
CA ARG A 176 5.04 -4.76 -14.96
C ARG A 176 3.98 -3.71 -15.26
N ASP A 177 2.86 -4.11 -15.85
CA ASP A 177 1.75 -3.21 -16.21
C ASP A 177 1.15 -2.53 -14.98
N LEU A 178 1.05 -3.29 -13.87
CA LEU A 178 0.57 -2.73 -12.62
C LEU A 178 1.58 -1.76 -12.00
N GLN A 179 2.88 -2.06 -12.03
CA GLN A 179 3.92 -1.12 -11.60
C GLN A 179 3.85 0.18 -12.42
N ASP A 180 3.61 0.11 -13.74
CA ASP A 180 3.42 1.29 -14.58
C ASP A 180 2.18 2.11 -14.17
N THR A 181 1.11 1.44 -13.78
CA THR A 181 -0.07 2.10 -13.19
C THR A 181 0.29 2.85 -11.90
N PHE A 182 1.08 2.25 -11.02
CA PHE A 182 1.55 2.90 -9.78
C PHE A 182 2.51 4.05 -10.05
N VAL A 183 3.38 3.93 -11.04
CA VAL A 183 4.25 5.02 -11.52
C VAL A 183 3.40 6.20 -12.03
N ALA A 184 2.37 5.95 -12.82
CA ALA A 184 1.46 6.98 -13.30
C ALA A 184 0.70 7.67 -12.15
N LEU A 185 0.26 6.91 -11.14
CA LEU A 185 -0.36 7.45 -9.92
C LEU A 185 0.62 8.37 -9.15
N ARG A 186 1.85 7.92 -8.96
CA ARG A 186 2.92 8.71 -8.33
C ARG A 186 3.15 10.01 -9.07
N ASP A 187 3.26 9.96 -10.38
CA ASP A 187 3.60 11.11 -11.22
C ASP A 187 2.45 12.12 -11.33
N SER A 188 1.21 11.68 -11.13
CA SER A 188 0.05 12.57 -11.03
C SER A 188 0.06 13.44 -9.77
N GLY A 189 0.79 13.04 -8.70
CA GLY A 189 0.83 13.72 -7.41
C GLY A 189 -0.50 13.80 -6.67
N GLY A 190 -1.54 13.13 -7.19
CA GLY A 190 -2.90 13.17 -6.63
C GLY A 190 -3.13 12.24 -5.44
N VAL A 191 -2.25 11.26 -5.22
CA VAL A 191 -2.37 10.21 -4.19
C VAL A 191 -1.06 10.09 -3.43
N THR A 192 -1.13 10.05 -2.11
CA THR A 192 0.01 9.64 -1.27
C THR A 192 0.08 8.11 -1.27
N LEU A 193 1.22 7.57 -1.65
CA LEU A 193 1.45 6.14 -1.77
C LEU A 193 2.47 5.66 -0.75
N LEU A 194 2.08 4.70 0.10
CA LEU A 194 3.01 3.94 0.91
C LEU A 194 2.85 2.46 0.60
N PHE A 195 3.90 1.83 0.11
CA PHE A 195 3.86 0.39 -0.13
C PHE A 195 5.03 -0.35 0.51
N VAL A 196 4.72 -1.54 0.96
CA VAL A 196 5.68 -2.48 1.53
C VAL A 196 6.06 -3.48 0.45
N THR A 197 7.33 -3.74 0.30
CA THR A 197 7.85 -4.83 -0.53
C THR A 197 9.14 -5.38 0.06
N HIS A 198 9.50 -6.59 -0.32
CA HIS A 198 10.83 -7.16 -0.09
C HIS A 198 11.72 -7.07 -1.35
N ASP A 199 11.16 -6.60 -2.47
CA ASP A 199 11.84 -6.46 -3.75
C ASP A 199 12.34 -5.00 -3.93
N VAL A 200 13.66 -4.83 -3.91
CA VAL A 200 14.31 -3.52 -4.07
C VAL A 200 14.09 -2.94 -5.48
N ALA A 201 14.03 -3.81 -6.50
CA ALA A 201 13.78 -3.34 -7.87
C ALA A 201 12.37 -2.74 -8.01
N GLU A 202 11.37 -3.34 -7.36
CA GLU A 202 10.03 -2.75 -7.25
C GLU A 202 10.06 -1.40 -6.53
N ALA A 203 10.76 -1.33 -5.38
CA ALA A 203 10.88 -0.12 -4.59
C ALA A 203 11.50 1.02 -5.40
N LEU A 204 12.62 0.78 -6.07
CA LEU A 204 13.33 1.75 -6.91
C LEU A 204 12.51 2.20 -8.13
N ARG A 205 11.68 1.31 -8.70
CA ARG A 205 10.84 1.65 -9.85
C ARG A 205 9.67 2.54 -9.47
N VAL A 206 8.96 2.20 -8.38
CA VAL A 206 7.66 2.79 -8.06
C VAL A 206 7.79 3.96 -7.10
N ALA A 207 8.71 3.93 -6.13
CA ALA A 207 8.85 4.98 -5.13
C ALA A 207 9.90 6.03 -5.52
N ARG A 208 9.70 7.25 -5.01
CA ARG A 208 10.73 8.32 -5.01
C ARG A 208 11.60 8.29 -3.76
N ARG A 209 11.12 7.70 -2.67
CA ARG A 209 11.78 7.60 -1.38
C ARG A 209 11.67 6.18 -0.83
N ILE A 210 12.74 5.70 -0.23
CA ILE A 210 12.84 4.35 0.32
C ILE A 210 13.18 4.43 1.80
N VAL A 211 12.35 3.78 2.60
CA VAL A 211 12.53 3.59 4.04
C VAL A 211 12.94 2.15 4.30
N LEU A 212 14.09 1.94 4.89
CA LEU A 212 14.56 0.62 5.30
C LEU A 212 14.25 0.39 6.77
N ILE A 213 13.50 -0.67 7.04
CA ILE A 213 13.19 -1.11 8.42
C ILE A 213 13.97 -2.39 8.72
N ASP A 214 14.64 -2.41 9.84
CA ASP A 214 15.25 -3.60 10.41
C ASP A 214 14.91 -3.70 11.89
N ASP A 215 14.55 -4.89 12.33
CA ASP A 215 14.19 -5.21 13.72
C ASP A 215 13.23 -4.16 14.36
N GLY A 216 12.20 -3.76 13.62
CA GLY A 216 11.16 -2.84 14.08
C GLY A 216 11.53 -1.35 14.09
N ALA A 217 12.74 -0.98 13.71
CA ALA A 217 13.21 0.41 13.67
C ALA A 217 13.54 0.87 12.24
N ILE A 218 13.36 2.14 11.94
CA ILE A 218 13.86 2.75 10.70
C ILE A 218 15.38 2.90 10.82
N VAL A 219 16.12 2.26 9.90
CA VAL A 219 17.59 2.31 9.86
C VAL A 219 18.11 3.18 8.70
N ALA A 220 17.28 3.43 7.69
CA ALA A 220 17.58 4.39 6.63
C ALA A 220 16.27 4.97 6.07
N ASP A 221 16.31 6.21 5.62
CA ASP A 221 15.23 6.96 5.02
C ASP A 221 15.83 7.90 3.97
N LEU A 222 15.77 7.51 2.70
CA LEU A 222 16.55 8.11 1.62
C LEU A 222 15.72 8.26 0.34
N GLN A 223 16.03 9.27 -0.47
CA GLN A 223 15.56 9.33 -1.85
C GLN A 223 16.05 8.10 -2.63
N ALA A 224 15.27 7.62 -3.60
CA ALA A 224 15.59 6.40 -4.34
C ALA A 224 16.98 6.45 -5.01
N GLY A 225 17.38 7.61 -5.55
CA GLY A 225 18.71 7.80 -6.12
C GLY A 225 19.84 7.73 -5.10
N ASP A 226 19.62 8.26 -3.88
CA ASP A 226 20.61 8.22 -2.80
C ASP A 226 20.68 6.84 -2.14
N PHE A 227 19.56 6.08 -2.17
CA PHE A 227 19.52 4.71 -1.68
C PHE A 227 20.51 3.81 -2.44
N VAL A 228 20.57 3.93 -3.77
CA VAL A 228 21.50 3.15 -4.62
C VAL A 228 22.96 3.51 -4.37
N ARG A 229 23.25 4.75 -3.94
CA ARG A 229 24.61 5.25 -3.64
C ARG A 229 25.01 5.12 -2.17
N SER A 230 24.13 4.61 -1.34
CA SER A 230 24.36 4.57 0.11
C SER A 230 25.41 3.56 0.50
N ALA A 231 26.39 3.98 1.32
CA ALA A 231 27.40 3.09 1.90
C ALA A 231 26.89 2.23 3.08
N HIS A 232 25.59 2.27 3.39
CA HIS A 232 25.03 1.52 4.52
C HIS A 232 25.09 0.01 4.28
N PRO A 233 25.72 -0.80 5.14
CA PRO A 233 25.99 -2.23 4.88
C PRO A 233 24.72 -3.06 4.59
N LEU A 234 23.61 -2.75 5.26
CA LEU A 234 22.36 -3.46 5.04
C LEU A 234 21.74 -3.11 3.68
N ILE A 235 21.88 -1.86 3.21
CA ILE A 235 21.43 -1.44 1.88
C ILE A 235 22.22 -2.20 0.80
N HIS A 236 23.55 -2.26 0.90
CA HIS A 236 24.38 -3.04 -0.03
C HIS A 236 23.90 -4.49 -0.12
N ARG A 237 23.63 -5.15 1.01
CA ARG A 237 23.11 -6.53 1.00
C ARG A 237 21.79 -6.67 0.26
N PHE A 238 20.91 -5.67 0.30
CA PHE A 238 19.65 -5.66 -0.45
C PHE A 238 19.87 -5.41 -1.94
N LEU A 239 20.78 -4.50 -2.31
CA LEU A 239 21.14 -4.21 -3.71
C LEU A 239 21.82 -5.40 -4.37
N ASP A 240 22.77 -6.03 -3.69
CA ASP A 240 23.47 -7.24 -4.15
C ASP A 240 22.49 -8.40 -4.39
N ALA A 241 21.59 -8.64 -3.44
CA ALA A 241 20.57 -9.68 -3.57
C ALA A 241 19.64 -9.44 -4.76
N ALA A 242 19.36 -8.18 -5.09
CA ALA A 242 18.55 -7.78 -6.23
C ALA A 242 19.36 -7.68 -7.54
N ARG A 243 20.68 -7.91 -7.51
CA ARG A 243 21.61 -7.76 -8.65
C ARG A 243 21.55 -6.37 -9.30
N ILE A 244 21.34 -5.34 -8.49
CA ILE A 244 21.33 -3.95 -8.94
C ILE A 244 22.77 -3.42 -8.88
N PRO A 245 23.34 -2.95 -10.01
CA PRO A 245 24.70 -2.39 -10.01
C PRO A 245 24.79 -1.19 -9.10
N GLU A 246 25.92 -1.04 -8.39
CA GLU A 246 26.24 0.19 -7.68
C GLU A 246 26.30 1.35 -8.69
N ALA A 247 25.72 2.49 -8.35
CA ALA A 247 25.82 3.67 -9.18
C ALA A 247 27.26 4.21 -9.09
N SER A 248 27.96 4.22 -10.23
CA SER A 248 29.30 4.77 -10.40
C SER A 248 29.33 6.27 -10.11
#